data_f45e0fe349c756711f0ac5af10225596
#
_entry.id   f45e0fe349c756711f0ac5af10225596
#
_cell.length_a   1.000
_cell.length_b   1.000
_cell.length_c   1.000
_cell.angle_alpha   90.00
_cell.angle_beta   90.00
_cell.angle_gamma   90.00
#
_symmetry.space_group_name_H-M   'P 1'
#
loop_
_entity.id
_entity.type
_entity.pdbx_description
1 polymer ?
#
loop_
_entity_poly.entity_id
_entity_poly.type
_entity_poly.pdbx_seq_one_letter_code
_entity_poly.pdbx_strand_id
1 'polypeptide(L)'
;SLLHLESSEEFKNLLDFSEISREEFENKIDKVVSNSKEAYEIINNTDASLTLKEKELLSLATSYWLQGLEMFEVSIITLIDNPNSEKIQESIAQSISDLSIGDRSYSEFLFLTKQNATSEGTFLPVLHEIEYVGLEDNSFRFADLLVEKAKSSTGGLFLVRNLSISGAEFKPNRIAVTEEDHSVLLNEKIELQIVLSNEGNVDAYDVVILILVTDEFGETIYEQQAKIDSIGPQESRIFYSDAINIEAGV
;
A
#
# COMPACT_ATOMS: atom_id res chain seq x y z
N SER A 1 -21.02 10.77 18.58
CA SER A 1 -21.57 9.56 17.94
C SER A 1 -20.68 8.37 18.28
N LEU A 2 -21.28 7.20 18.53
CA LEU A 2 -20.53 5.93 18.73
C LEU A 2 -19.74 5.59 17.47
N LEU A 3 -20.26 5.91 16.29
CA LEU A 3 -19.56 5.68 15.02
C LEU A 3 -18.19 6.39 14.95
N HIS A 4 -18.10 7.63 15.40
CA HIS A 4 -16.81 8.33 15.45
C HIS A 4 -15.86 7.74 16.49
N LEU A 5 -16.38 7.25 17.63
CA LEU A 5 -15.53 6.58 18.62
C LEU A 5 -14.92 5.29 18.02
N GLU A 6 -15.75 4.43 17.45
CA GLU A 6 -15.30 3.20 16.77
C GLU A 6 -14.32 3.51 15.64
N SER A 7 -14.61 4.51 14.80
CA SER A 7 -13.72 4.92 13.71
C SER A 7 -12.38 5.43 14.21
N SER A 8 -12.35 6.21 15.30
CA SER A 8 -11.10 6.76 15.83
C SER A 8 -10.21 5.66 16.43
N GLU A 9 -10.80 4.68 17.10
CA GLU A 9 -10.07 3.52 17.63
C GLU A 9 -9.52 2.63 16.50
N GLU A 10 -10.34 2.32 15.50
CA GLU A 10 -9.91 1.51 14.35
C GLU A 10 -8.83 2.24 13.54
N PHE A 11 -8.96 3.57 13.32
CA PHE A 11 -7.95 4.37 12.65
C PHE A 11 -6.61 4.33 13.37
N LYS A 12 -6.59 4.52 14.69
CA LYS A 12 -5.35 4.42 15.50
C LYS A 12 -4.69 3.05 15.37
N ASN A 13 -5.49 1.97 15.33
CA ASN A 13 -4.98 0.62 15.13
C ASN A 13 -4.37 0.44 13.73
N LEU A 14 -4.99 1.05 12.69
CA LEU A 14 -4.46 1.01 11.32
C LEU A 14 -3.10 1.71 11.17
N LEU A 15 -2.83 2.75 11.97
CA LEU A 15 -1.56 3.47 11.94
C LEU A 15 -0.35 2.65 12.43
N ASP A 16 -0.57 1.46 12.96
CA ASP A 16 0.53 0.56 13.32
C ASP A 16 1.13 -0.14 12.11
N PHE A 17 0.36 -0.43 11.06
CA PHE A 17 0.74 -1.10 9.81
C PHE A 17 1.43 -2.46 9.99
N SER A 18 1.62 -2.94 11.20
CA SER A 18 2.30 -4.21 11.47
C SER A 18 1.42 -5.37 11.03
N GLU A 19 2.00 -6.31 10.30
CA GLU A 19 1.39 -7.59 9.92
C GLU A 19 0.02 -7.51 9.20
N ILE A 20 -0.40 -6.33 8.74
CA ILE A 20 -1.66 -6.15 8.03
C ILE A 20 -1.46 -6.40 6.52
N SER A 21 -2.36 -7.20 5.92
CA SER A 21 -2.39 -7.37 4.48
C SER A 21 -3.01 -6.15 3.79
N ARG A 22 -2.74 -5.98 2.49
CA ARG A 22 -3.34 -4.91 1.70
C ARG A 22 -4.86 -4.95 1.74
N GLU A 23 -5.46 -6.11 1.45
CA GLU A 23 -6.91 -6.29 1.42
C GLU A 23 -7.55 -5.93 2.77
N GLU A 24 -6.95 -6.39 3.86
CA GLU A 24 -7.44 -6.07 5.20
C GLU A 24 -7.33 -4.59 5.50
N PHE A 25 -6.23 -3.94 5.11
CA PHE A 25 -6.03 -2.51 5.29
C PHE A 25 -7.07 -1.69 4.51
N GLU A 26 -7.27 -1.99 3.22
CA GLU A 26 -8.26 -1.31 2.37
C GLU A 26 -9.68 -1.45 2.93
N ASN A 27 -10.08 -2.65 3.34
CA ASN A 27 -11.39 -2.88 3.94
C ASN A 27 -11.60 -2.11 5.26
N LYS A 28 -10.58 -2.02 6.10
CA LYS A 28 -10.66 -1.31 7.38
C LYS A 28 -10.68 0.20 7.20
N ILE A 29 -9.84 0.76 6.32
CA ILE A 29 -9.83 2.21 6.09
C ILE A 29 -11.12 2.69 5.43
N ASP A 30 -11.65 1.95 4.44
CA ASP A 30 -12.96 2.24 3.84
C ASP A 30 -14.08 2.24 4.89
N LYS A 31 -14.07 1.28 5.81
CA LYS A 31 -15.02 1.26 6.93
C LYS A 31 -14.90 2.48 7.85
N VAL A 32 -13.67 2.90 8.17
CA VAL A 32 -13.42 4.10 9.00
C VAL A 32 -13.98 5.34 8.32
N VAL A 33 -13.73 5.52 7.02
CA VAL A 33 -14.24 6.65 6.22
C VAL A 33 -15.76 6.60 6.14
N SER A 34 -16.33 5.44 5.82
CA SER A 34 -17.80 5.25 5.71
C SER A 34 -18.52 5.57 7.02
N ASN A 35 -18.01 5.07 8.16
CA ASN A 35 -18.58 5.36 9.47
C ASN A 35 -18.49 6.87 9.82
N SER A 36 -17.37 7.51 9.46
CA SER A 36 -17.19 8.95 9.68
C SER A 36 -18.17 9.78 8.84
N LYS A 37 -18.41 9.37 7.59
CA LYS A 37 -19.38 9.99 6.70
C LYS A 37 -20.80 9.85 7.21
N GLU A 38 -21.20 8.66 7.63
CA GLU A 38 -22.51 8.42 8.23
C GLU A 38 -22.71 9.26 9.49
N ALA A 39 -21.69 9.31 10.36
CA ALA A 39 -21.74 10.13 11.56
C ALA A 39 -21.88 11.63 11.25
N TYR A 40 -21.17 12.13 10.24
CA TYR A 40 -21.27 13.49 9.74
C TYR A 40 -22.69 13.83 9.26
N GLU A 41 -23.29 12.94 8.47
CA GLU A 41 -24.65 13.10 7.97
C GLU A 41 -25.69 13.11 9.12
N ILE A 42 -25.55 12.20 10.09
CA ILE A 42 -26.42 12.14 11.25
C ILE A 42 -26.36 13.46 12.05
N ILE A 43 -25.16 13.95 12.32
CA ILE A 43 -24.94 15.16 13.13
C ILE A 43 -25.52 16.38 12.44
N ASN A 44 -25.30 16.54 11.14
CA ASN A 44 -25.81 17.69 10.39
C ASN A 44 -27.34 17.67 10.17
N ASN A 45 -27.95 16.49 10.17
CA ASN A 45 -29.39 16.33 10.00
C ASN A 45 -30.17 16.24 11.33
N THR A 46 -29.48 16.23 12.47
CA THR A 46 -30.12 16.10 13.77
C THR A 46 -30.37 17.51 14.37
N ASP A 47 -31.61 17.77 14.67
CA ASP A 47 -31.98 19.02 15.39
C ASP A 47 -31.77 18.84 16.91
N ALA A 48 -30.50 18.88 17.31
CA ALA A 48 -30.15 18.83 18.72
C ALA A 48 -30.32 20.20 19.38
N SER A 49 -30.72 20.22 20.65
CA SER A 49 -30.85 21.46 21.48
C SER A 49 -29.47 21.99 21.91
N LEU A 50 -28.59 22.21 20.95
CA LEU A 50 -27.26 22.79 21.14
C LEU A 50 -27.32 24.30 20.90
N THR A 51 -26.46 25.05 21.57
CA THR A 51 -26.24 26.45 21.25
C THR A 51 -25.62 26.59 19.85
N LEU A 52 -25.74 27.77 19.23
CA LEU A 52 -25.15 28.00 17.90
C LEU A 52 -23.66 27.67 17.87
N LYS A 53 -22.92 28.10 18.89
CA LYS A 53 -21.48 27.86 18.99
C LYS A 53 -21.11 26.35 19.13
N GLU A 54 -21.90 25.60 19.90
CA GLU A 54 -21.73 24.15 20.03
C GLU A 54 -21.99 23.44 18.68
N LYS A 55 -23.04 23.85 17.96
CA LYS A 55 -23.34 23.32 16.62
C LYS A 55 -22.21 23.62 15.65
N GLU A 56 -21.69 24.85 15.64
CA GLU A 56 -20.56 25.24 14.79
C GLU A 56 -19.29 24.41 15.07
N LEU A 57 -18.92 24.24 16.34
CA LEU A 57 -17.75 23.48 16.74
C LEU A 57 -17.89 21.99 16.38
N LEU A 58 -19.06 21.40 16.62
CA LEU A 58 -19.33 20.01 16.30
C LEU A 58 -19.35 19.77 14.78
N SER A 59 -19.96 20.66 14.02
CA SER A 59 -19.97 20.60 12.55
C SER A 59 -18.56 20.76 11.99
N LEU A 60 -17.76 21.68 12.54
CA LEU A 60 -16.37 21.87 12.15
C LEU A 60 -15.54 20.61 12.42
N ALA A 61 -15.65 20.02 13.62
CA ALA A 61 -14.94 18.81 13.99
C ALA A 61 -15.24 17.68 13.03
N THR A 62 -16.52 17.38 12.79
CA THR A 62 -16.93 16.25 11.94
C THR A 62 -16.58 16.46 10.48
N SER A 63 -16.62 17.71 9.99
CA SER A 63 -16.21 18.05 8.61
C SER A 63 -14.71 17.84 8.40
N TYR A 64 -13.87 18.32 9.34
CA TYR A 64 -12.43 18.14 9.26
C TYR A 64 -11.99 16.68 9.45
N TRP A 65 -12.66 15.93 10.33
CA TRP A 65 -12.41 14.50 10.45
C TRP A 65 -12.72 13.75 9.15
N LEU A 66 -13.88 13.99 8.53
CA LEU A 66 -14.23 13.36 7.27
C LEU A 66 -13.23 13.73 6.16
N GLN A 67 -12.95 15.02 5.99
CA GLN A 67 -11.98 15.48 4.99
C GLN A 67 -10.59 14.88 5.19
N GLY A 68 -10.11 14.87 6.44
CA GLY A 68 -8.82 14.29 6.79
C GLY A 68 -8.76 12.78 6.52
N LEU A 69 -9.80 12.02 6.87
CA LEU A 69 -9.86 10.58 6.63
C LEU A 69 -9.94 10.24 5.14
N GLU A 70 -10.77 10.93 4.35
CA GLU A 70 -10.86 10.73 2.90
C GLU A 70 -9.50 11.03 2.21
N MET A 71 -8.83 12.11 2.62
CA MET A 71 -7.51 12.44 2.09
C MET A 71 -6.45 11.43 2.53
N PHE A 72 -6.49 10.95 3.77
CA PHE A 72 -5.58 9.93 4.27
C PHE A 72 -5.73 8.63 3.49
N GLU A 73 -6.94 8.14 3.32
CA GLU A 73 -7.23 6.92 2.55
C GLU A 73 -6.62 6.99 1.15
N VAL A 74 -6.92 8.03 0.37
CA VAL A 74 -6.39 8.22 -0.98
C VAL A 74 -4.86 8.29 -0.97
N SER A 75 -4.29 9.01 -0.02
CA SER A 75 -2.84 9.22 0.06
C SER A 75 -2.09 7.95 0.44
N ILE A 76 -2.59 7.19 1.43
CA ILE A 76 -1.92 5.97 1.89
C ILE A 76 -2.02 4.85 0.86
N ILE A 77 -3.16 4.69 0.18
CA ILE A 77 -3.32 3.73 -0.92
C ILE A 77 -2.37 4.09 -2.07
N THR A 78 -2.26 5.39 -2.40
CA THR A 78 -1.31 5.86 -3.42
C THR A 78 0.15 5.58 -3.01
N LEU A 79 0.50 5.71 -1.74
CA LEU A 79 1.82 5.34 -1.22
C LEU A 79 2.08 3.85 -1.37
N ILE A 80 1.10 3.02 -1.04
CA ILE A 80 1.17 1.56 -1.16
C ILE A 80 1.39 1.14 -2.63
N ASP A 81 0.74 1.82 -3.57
CA ASP A 81 0.87 1.57 -5.01
C ASP A 81 2.17 2.12 -5.60
N ASN A 82 2.64 3.24 -5.09
CA ASN A 82 3.83 3.95 -5.58
C ASN A 82 4.68 4.52 -4.44
N PRO A 83 5.53 3.69 -3.82
CA PRO A 83 6.33 4.08 -2.64
C PRO A 83 7.31 5.23 -2.85
N ASN A 84 7.59 5.58 -4.11
CA ASN A 84 8.59 6.60 -4.48
C ASN A 84 7.95 7.95 -4.87
N SER A 85 6.66 8.14 -4.69
CA SER A 85 6.01 9.41 -5.03
C SER A 85 6.33 10.50 -4.00
N GLU A 86 7.00 11.57 -4.45
CA GLU A 86 7.46 12.68 -3.59
C GLU A 86 6.31 13.51 -2.96
N LYS A 87 5.13 13.56 -3.61
CA LYS A 87 4.01 14.41 -3.17
C LYS A 87 3.10 13.75 -2.11
N ILE A 88 3.22 12.45 -1.91
CA ILE A 88 2.33 11.71 -1.02
C ILE A 88 2.51 12.10 0.43
N GLN A 89 3.75 12.35 0.83
CA GLN A 89 4.08 12.79 2.18
C GLN A 89 3.39 14.10 2.57
N GLU A 90 3.35 15.07 1.65
CA GLU A 90 2.62 16.34 1.85
C GLU A 90 1.12 16.10 2.02
N SER A 91 0.54 15.20 1.20
CA SER A 91 -0.88 14.86 1.29
C SER A 91 -1.24 14.15 2.60
N ILE A 92 -0.38 13.23 3.07
CA ILE A 92 -0.55 12.58 4.37
C ILE A 92 -0.42 13.63 5.50
N ALA A 93 0.57 14.54 5.42
CA ALA A 93 0.73 15.60 6.41
C ALA A 93 -0.48 16.53 6.47
N GLN A 94 -1.08 16.88 5.31
CA GLN A 94 -2.30 17.66 5.26
C GLN A 94 -3.47 16.92 5.88
N SER A 95 -3.66 15.64 5.60
CA SER A 95 -4.72 14.83 6.20
C SER A 95 -4.59 14.76 7.73
N ILE A 96 -3.39 14.58 8.26
CA ILE A 96 -3.11 14.60 9.70
C ILE A 96 -3.41 15.99 10.30
N SER A 97 -3.07 17.07 9.58
CA SER A 97 -3.40 18.43 10.01
C SER A 97 -4.91 18.64 10.11
N ASP A 98 -5.67 18.17 9.12
CA ASP A 98 -7.13 18.27 9.12
C ASP A 98 -7.76 17.47 10.28
N LEU A 99 -7.28 16.23 10.51
CA LEU A 99 -7.70 15.43 11.66
C LEU A 99 -7.41 16.12 13.00
N SER A 100 -6.24 16.73 13.14
CA SER A 100 -5.86 17.48 14.35
C SER A 100 -6.74 18.72 14.57
N ILE A 101 -7.15 19.42 13.49
CA ILE A 101 -8.14 20.52 13.59
C ILE A 101 -9.49 19.99 14.05
N GLY A 102 -9.92 18.84 13.55
CA GLY A 102 -11.13 18.16 13.99
C GLY A 102 -11.09 17.82 15.48
N ASP A 103 -9.99 17.21 15.94
CA ASP A 103 -9.77 16.84 17.34
C ASP A 103 -9.81 18.05 18.27
N ARG A 104 -9.16 19.15 17.87
CA ARG A 104 -9.19 20.41 18.63
C ARG A 104 -10.60 21.00 18.70
N SER A 105 -11.31 21.03 17.57
CA SER A 105 -12.66 21.57 17.51
C SER A 105 -13.63 20.77 18.39
N TYR A 106 -13.47 19.45 18.41
CA TYR A 106 -14.28 18.57 19.27
C TYR A 106 -13.95 18.74 20.75
N SER A 107 -12.68 18.89 21.09
CA SER A 107 -12.26 19.18 22.47
C SER A 107 -12.87 20.49 22.99
N GLU A 108 -12.88 21.53 22.17
CA GLU A 108 -13.53 22.79 22.49
C GLU A 108 -15.07 22.67 22.63
N PHE A 109 -15.69 21.87 21.75
CA PHE A 109 -17.10 21.51 21.86
C PHE A 109 -17.40 20.84 23.21
N LEU A 110 -16.64 19.83 23.59
CA LEU A 110 -16.80 19.13 24.87
C LEU A 110 -16.64 20.05 26.06
N PHE A 111 -15.63 20.93 26.02
CA PHE A 111 -15.39 21.91 27.07
C PHE A 111 -16.59 22.89 27.22
N LEU A 112 -17.05 23.44 26.10
CA LEU A 112 -18.17 24.39 26.11
C LEU A 112 -19.46 23.72 26.59
N THR A 113 -19.77 22.52 26.14
CA THR A 113 -20.98 21.79 26.55
C THR A 113 -20.96 21.45 28.05
N LYS A 114 -19.80 21.02 28.58
CA LYS A 114 -19.64 20.80 30.03
C LYS A 114 -19.85 22.10 30.83
N GLN A 115 -19.32 23.22 30.35
CA GLN A 115 -19.47 24.54 31.00
C GLN A 115 -20.94 25.03 31.01
N ASN A 116 -21.61 24.90 29.86
CA ASN A 116 -23.02 25.32 29.73
C ASN A 116 -23.94 24.50 30.65
N ALA A 117 -23.80 23.18 30.63
CA ALA A 117 -24.59 22.29 31.47
C ALA A 117 -24.38 22.55 32.97
N THR A 118 -23.14 22.86 33.39
CA THR A 118 -22.84 23.22 34.78
C THR A 118 -23.51 24.54 35.19
N SER A 119 -23.50 25.52 34.28
CA SER A 119 -24.13 26.85 34.56
C SER A 119 -25.66 26.81 34.60
N GLU A 120 -26.27 25.91 33.81
CA GLU A 120 -27.71 25.76 33.72
C GLU A 120 -28.28 24.73 34.71
N GLY A 121 -27.42 23.99 35.42
CA GLY A 121 -27.82 22.92 36.34
C GLY A 121 -28.50 21.74 35.63
N THR A 122 -28.22 21.57 34.34
CA THR A 122 -28.80 20.51 33.50
C THR A 122 -27.96 19.24 33.57
N PHE A 123 -28.62 18.08 33.35
CA PHE A 123 -27.92 16.81 33.30
C PHE A 123 -27.10 16.70 32.01
N LEU A 124 -25.80 16.43 32.12
CA LEU A 124 -24.93 16.15 31.00
C LEU A 124 -25.13 14.71 30.50
N PRO A 125 -25.43 14.49 29.22
CA PRO A 125 -25.30 13.16 28.64
C PRO A 125 -23.84 12.69 28.72
N VAL A 126 -23.63 11.38 28.68
CA VAL A 126 -22.29 10.82 28.57
C VAL A 126 -21.71 11.21 27.22
N LEU A 127 -20.73 12.11 27.21
CA LEU A 127 -19.98 12.50 26.03
C LEU A 127 -18.65 11.75 26.03
N HIS A 128 -18.39 11.00 24.98
CA HIS A 128 -17.13 10.29 24.81
C HIS A 128 -16.05 11.25 24.33
N GLU A 129 -14.84 11.06 24.81
CA GLU A 129 -13.67 11.70 24.22
C GLU A 129 -13.34 10.97 22.92
N ILE A 130 -13.27 11.70 21.82
CA ILE A 130 -12.98 11.19 20.49
C ILE A 130 -11.77 11.95 19.96
N GLU A 131 -10.77 11.21 19.51
CA GLU A 131 -9.54 11.77 19.02
C GLU A 131 -8.96 10.81 17.97
N TYR A 132 -8.64 11.31 16.78
CA TYR A 132 -8.03 10.52 15.70
C TYR A 132 -6.51 10.54 15.77
N VAL A 133 -5.89 11.70 15.90
CA VAL A 133 -4.44 11.89 15.91
C VAL A 133 -3.94 12.71 17.10
N GLY A 134 -4.84 13.37 17.80
CA GLY A 134 -4.54 14.28 18.90
C GLY A 134 -4.07 15.65 18.45
N LEU A 135 -3.55 16.40 19.41
CA LEU A 135 -3.00 17.75 19.16
C LEU A 135 -1.57 17.62 18.61
N GLU A 136 -1.45 17.13 17.37
CA GLU A 136 -0.14 16.98 16.73
C GLU A 136 0.36 18.36 16.22
N ASP A 137 1.44 18.83 16.81
CA ASP A 137 2.03 20.12 16.45
C ASP A 137 2.89 20.06 15.19
N ASN A 138 3.28 18.85 14.73
CA ASN A 138 4.12 18.67 13.56
C ASN A 138 3.62 17.52 12.67
N SER A 139 2.59 17.81 11.88
CA SER A 139 1.96 16.85 10.97
C SER A 139 2.94 16.27 9.94
N PHE A 140 3.95 17.02 9.49
CA PHE A 140 4.98 16.51 8.58
C PHE A 140 5.84 15.43 9.22
N ARG A 141 6.32 15.65 10.44
CA ARG A 141 7.10 14.65 11.17
C ARG A 141 6.27 13.40 11.45
N PHE A 142 5.00 13.57 11.77
CA PHE A 142 4.09 12.45 11.99
C PHE A 142 3.86 11.67 10.69
N ALA A 143 3.66 12.36 9.57
CA ALA A 143 3.55 11.75 8.25
C ALA A 143 4.81 10.97 7.86
N ASP A 144 6.01 11.51 8.13
CA ASP A 144 7.28 10.81 7.89
C ASP A 144 7.33 9.47 8.65
N LEU A 145 7.00 9.49 9.93
CA LEU A 145 6.97 8.29 10.75
C LEU A 145 5.95 7.27 10.25
N LEU A 146 4.78 7.71 9.80
CA LEU A 146 3.76 6.82 9.22
C LEU A 146 4.23 6.18 7.91
N VAL A 147 4.84 6.98 7.02
CA VAL A 147 5.41 6.49 5.76
C VAL A 147 6.50 5.45 6.03
N GLU A 148 7.39 5.69 7.00
CA GLU A 148 8.43 4.74 7.39
C GLU A 148 7.85 3.46 7.99
N LYS A 149 6.86 3.57 8.88
CA LYS A 149 6.15 2.42 9.43
C LYS A 149 5.47 1.60 8.35
N ALA A 150 4.71 2.24 7.45
CA ALA A 150 4.05 1.56 6.36
C ALA A 150 5.05 0.79 5.49
N LYS A 151 6.18 1.41 5.12
CA LYS A 151 7.26 0.77 4.34
C LYS A 151 7.93 -0.40 5.06
N SER A 152 7.92 -0.42 6.37
CA SER A 152 8.47 -1.51 7.18
C SER A 152 7.47 -2.63 7.47
N SER A 153 6.23 -2.53 7.01
CA SER A 153 5.20 -3.56 7.19
C SER A 153 5.61 -4.90 6.57
N THR A 154 5.41 -5.96 7.32
CA THR A 154 5.72 -7.35 6.89
C THR A 154 4.49 -8.12 6.43
N GLY A 155 3.29 -7.56 6.59
CA GLY A 155 2.01 -8.21 6.28
C GLY A 155 1.63 -8.25 4.80
N GLY A 156 2.50 -7.76 3.91
CA GLY A 156 2.20 -7.71 2.47
C GLY A 156 1.39 -6.48 2.07
N LEU A 157 1.50 -5.40 2.83
CA LEU A 157 0.82 -4.12 2.56
C LEU A 157 1.23 -3.52 1.22
N PHE A 158 2.52 -3.51 0.90
CA PHE A 158 3.05 -3.00 -0.37
C PHE A 158 3.00 -4.03 -1.48
N LEU A 159 2.67 -3.60 -2.69
CA LEU A 159 2.74 -4.44 -3.88
C LEU A 159 4.21 -4.55 -4.34
N VAL A 160 4.81 -5.69 -4.07
CA VAL A 160 6.16 -6.02 -4.52
C VAL A 160 6.05 -6.81 -5.81
N ARG A 161 6.49 -6.20 -6.92
CA ARG A 161 6.63 -6.87 -8.22
C ARG A 161 8.10 -7.17 -8.45
N ASN A 162 8.47 -8.42 -8.33
CA ASN A 162 9.85 -8.86 -8.52
C ASN A 162 9.86 -10.20 -9.28
N LEU A 163 10.02 -10.12 -10.60
CA LEU A 163 10.19 -11.27 -11.47
C LEU A 163 11.65 -11.39 -11.84
N SER A 164 12.25 -12.53 -11.58
CA SER A 164 13.67 -12.79 -11.85
C SER A 164 13.89 -14.11 -12.61
N ILE A 165 15.01 -14.21 -13.29
CA ILE A 165 15.53 -15.49 -13.77
C ILE A 165 16.39 -16.07 -12.64
N SER A 166 15.88 -17.08 -11.94
CA SER A 166 16.57 -17.72 -10.82
C SER A 166 17.52 -18.85 -11.26
N GLY A 167 17.44 -19.27 -12.51
CA GLY A 167 18.32 -20.25 -13.09
C GLY A 167 18.21 -20.34 -14.60
N ALA A 168 19.32 -20.62 -15.25
CA ALA A 168 19.36 -20.95 -16.67
C ALA A 168 20.42 -22.02 -16.92
N GLU A 169 20.08 -23.09 -17.63
CA GLU A 169 20.99 -24.13 -17.94
C GLU A 169 20.67 -24.79 -19.30
N PHE A 170 21.70 -25.28 -19.97
CA PHE A 170 21.54 -26.00 -21.22
C PHE A 170 21.22 -27.50 -20.99
N LYS A 171 20.36 -28.04 -21.83
CA LYS A 171 20.01 -29.47 -21.86
C LYS A 171 20.31 -30.04 -23.25
N PRO A 172 21.07 -31.17 -23.33
CA PRO A 172 21.78 -31.84 -22.26
C PRO A 172 22.89 -30.97 -21.69
N ASN A 173 23.12 -31.09 -20.38
CA ASN A 173 24.15 -30.33 -19.68
C ASN A 173 25.52 -30.92 -20.02
N ARG A 174 26.10 -30.55 -21.17
CA ARG A 174 27.42 -30.92 -21.63
C ARG A 174 28.21 -29.65 -21.95
N ILE A 175 28.75 -29.08 -20.90
CA ILE A 175 29.61 -27.92 -20.98
C ILE A 175 31.03 -28.35 -20.63
N ALA A 176 32.00 -28.09 -21.51
CA ALA A 176 33.40 -28.16 -21.19
C ALA A 176 33.92 -26.77 -20.85
N VAL A 177 34.67 -26.65 -19.75
CA VAL A 177 35.35 -25.41 -19.38
C VAL A 177 36.72 -25.43 -20.03
N THR A 178 37.03 -24.40 -20.80
CA THR A 178 38.33 -24.22 -21.42
C THR A 178 39.35 -23.62 -20.44
N GLU A 179 40.65 -23.62 -20.81
CA GLU A 179 41.72 -22.99 -20.02
C GLU A 179 41.51 -21.47 -19.80
N GLU A 180 40.67 -20.84 -20.62
CA GLU A 180 40.30 -19.41 -20.54
C GLU A 180 39.01 -19.15 -19.77
N ASP A 181 38.51 -20.11 -18.98
CA ASP A 181 37.24 -20.07 -18.26
C ASP A 181 35.98 -19.86 -19.14
N HIS A 182 36.06 -20.18 -20.43
CA HIS A 182 34.91 -20.18 -21.32
C HIS A 182 34.17 -21.52 -21.29
N SER A 183 32.87 -21.47 -21.23
CA SER A 183 32.02 -22.65 -21.33
C SER A 183 31.71 -22.97 -22.78
N VAL A 184 32.04 -24.17 -23.23
CA VAL A 184 31.82 -24.63 -24.60
C VAL A 184 30.76 -25.71 -24.62
N LEU A 185 29.77 -25.58 -25.50
CA LEU A 185 28.74 -26.59 -25.71
C LEU A 185 29.30 -27.71 -26.62
N LEU A 186 29.11 -28.96 -26.19
CA LEU A 186 29.59 -30.13 -26.91
C LEU A 186 28.53 -30.76 -27.83
N ASN A 187 27.34 -30.22 -27.88
CA ASN A 187 26.23 -30.75 -28.67
C ASN A 187 25.79 -29.76 -29.75
N GLU A 188 25.45 -30.26 -30.91
CA GLU A 188 24.88 -29.51 -32.03
C GLU A 188 23.41 -29.09 -31.79
N LYS A 189 22.70 -29.82 -30.93
CA LYS A 189 21.32 -29.52 -30.55
C LYS A 189 21.23 -29.37 -29.04
N ILE A 190 20.78 -28.23 -28.62
CA ILE A 190 20.60 -27.91 -27.21
C ILE A 190 19.22 -27.29 -26.98
N GLU A 191 18.72 -27.41 -25.78
CA GLU A 191 17.57 -26.68 -25.26
C GLU A 191 18.04 -25.84 -24.09
N LEU A 192 17.47 -24.63 -23.93
CA LEU A 192 17.72 -23.79 -22.79
C LEU A 192 16.57 -23.99 -21.79
N GLN A 193 16.91 -24.47 -20.60
CA GLN A 193 15.98 -24.49 -19.47
C GLN A 193 16.13 -23.20 -18.68
N ILE A 194 15.06 -22.47 -18.53
CA ILE A 194 15.00 -21.20 -17.76
C ILE A 194 14.06 -21.40 -16.58
N VAL A 195 14.50 -21.03 -15.39
CA VAL A 195 13.65 -20.96 -14.20
C VAL A 195 13.33 -19.51 -13.92
N LEU A 196 12.05 -19.17 -14.04
CA LEU A 196 11.51 -17.87 -13.70
C LEU A 196 10.91 -17.93 -12.30
N SER A 197 11.26 -16.99 -11.45
CA SER A 197 10.74 -16.89 -10.08
C SER A 197 10.09 -15.54 -9.86
N ASN A 198 8.83 -15.56 -9.39
CA ASN A 198 8.16 -14.38 -8.90
C ASN A 198 8.42 -14.24 -7.40
N GLU A 199 9.42 -13.45 -7.03
CA GLU A 199 9.78 -13.15 -5.64
C GLU A 199 8.90 -12.03 -5.04
N GLY A 200 7.95 -11.53 -5.82
CA GLY A 200 6.98 -10.55 -5.39
C GLY A 200 5.83 -11.15 -4.56
N ASN A 201 4.92 -10.31 -4.13
CA ASN A 201 3.71 -10.69 -3.40
C ASN A 201 2.42 -10.54 -4.23
N VAL A 202 2.54 -10.30 -5.53
CA VAL A 202 1.43 -10.21 -6.49
C VAL A 202 1.70 -11.08 -7.71
N ASP A 203 0.64 -11.49 -8.39
CA ASP A 203 0.76 -12.24 -9.65
C ASP A 203 1.52 -11.42 -10.70
N ALA A 204 2.44 -12.07 -11.40
CA ALA A 204 3.03 -11.55 -12.62
C ALA A 204 2.22 -12.06 -13.82
N TYR A 205 1.55 -11.17 -14.52
CA TYR A 205 0.74 -11.51 -15.71
C TYR A 205 1.48 -11.19 -16.99
N ASP A 206 1.12 -11.89 -18.08
CA ASP A 206 1.60 -11.64 -19.44
C ASP A 206 3.13 -11.64 -19.53
N VAL A 207 3.78 -12.58 -18.83
CA VAL A 207 5.25 -12.68 -18.78
C VAL A 207 5.76 -13.10 -20.14
N VAL A 208 6.57 -12.24 -20.76
CA VAL A 208 7.21 -12.51 -22.05
C VAL A 208 8.66 -12.91 -21.84
N ILE A 209 9.03 -14.07 -22.38
CA ILE A 209 10.41 -14.55 -22.42
C ILE A 209 10.93 -14.34 -23.84
N LEU A 210 12.04 -13.63 -23.96
CA LEU A 210 12.76 -13.47 -25.21
C LEU A 210 14.13 -14.14 -25.08
N ILE A 211 14.39 -15.12 -25.92
CA ILE A 211 15.66 -15.79 -26.01
C ILE A 211 16.34 -15.38 -27.32
N LEU A 212 17.51 -14.79 -27.19
CA LEU A 212 18.37 -14.40 -28.30
C LEU A 212 19.70 -15.09 -28.14
N VAL A 213 20.15 -15.79 -29.21
CA VAL A 213 21.49 -16.32 -29.30
C VAL A 213 22.21 -15.59 -30.40
N THR A 214 23.37 -15.06 -30.10
CA THR A 214 24.21 -14.32 -31.07
C THR A 214 25.51 -15.03 -31.30
N ASP A 215 26.07 -14.87 -32.49
CA ASP A 215 27.40 -15.32 -32.81
C ASP A 215 28.51 -14.37 -32.26
N GLU A 216 29.76 -14.68 -32.54
CA GLU A 216 30.92 -13.87 -32.11
C GLU A 216 30.94 -12.45 -32.71
N PHE A 217 30.20 -12.19 -33.78
CA PHE A 217 30.06 -10.88 -34.41
C PHE A 217 28.87 -10.11 -33.90
N GLY A 218 28.03 -10.70 -33.01
CA GLY A 218 26.80 -10.09 -32.48
C GLY A 218 25.61 -10.27 -33.42
N GLU A 219 25.67 -11.08 -34.45
CA GLU A 219 24.54 -11.40 -35.31
C GLU A 219 23.63 -12.43 -34.63
N THR A 220 22.32 -12.23 -34.67
CA THR A 220 21.36 -13.16 -34.07
C THR A 220 21.22 -14.40 -34.92
N ILE A 221 21.63 -15.54 -34.37
CA ILE A 221 21.53 -16.86 -35.01
C ILE A 221 20.31 -17.67 -34.57
N TYR A 222 19.69 -17.25 -33.46
CA TYR A 222 18.46 -17.85 -32.97
C TYR A 222 17.65 -16.81 -32.18
N GLU A 223 16.35 -16.83 -32.41
CA GLU A 223 15.38 -15.99 -31.66
C GLU A 223 14.13 -16.81 -31.36
N GLN A 224 13.70 -16.77 -30.09
CA GLN A 224 12.44 -17.36 -29.68
C GLN A 224 11.75 -16.43 -28.68
N GLN A 225 10.46 -16.20 -28.91
CA GLN A 225 9.60 -15.53 -27.97
C GLN A 225 8.55 -16.52 -27.45
N ALA A 226 8.34 -16.51 -26.12
CA ALA A 226 7.31 -17.28 -25.48
C ALA A 226 6.54 -16.42 -24.48
N LYS A 227 5.33 -16.83 -24.16
CA LYS A 227 4.46 -16.14 -23.20
C LYS A 227 4.00 -17.12 -22.13
N ILE A 228 4.04 -16.67 -20.88
CA ILE A 228 3.44 -17.33 -19.72
C ILE A 228 2.31 -16.44 -19.24
N ASP A 229 1.10 -16.97 -19.12
CA ASP A 229 -0.09 -16.18 -18.75
C ASP A 229 0.04 -15.58 -17.37
N SER A 230 0.50 -16.37 -16.37
CA SER A 230 0.74 -15.87 -15.02
C SER A 230 1.75 -16.71 -14.25
N ILE A 231 2.43 -16.05 -13.29
CA ILE A 231 3.26 -16.68 -12.25
C ILE A 231 2.81 -16.09 -10.92
N GLY A 232 2.27 -16.94 -10.03
CA GLY A 232 1.78 -16.53 -8.72
C GLY A 232 2.88 -16.00 -7.78
N PRO A 233 2.50 -15.33 -6.67
CA PRO A 233 3.45 -14.88 -5.65
C PRO A 233 4.28 -16.04 -5.11
N GLN A 234 5.60 -15.84 -4.99
CA GLN A 234 6.57 -16.85 -4.51
C GLN A 234 6.56 -18.16 -5.32
N GLU A 235 6.00 -18.15 -6.53
CA GLU A 235 5.96 -19.29 -7.44
C GLU A 235 7.15 -19.24 -8.41
N SER A 236 7.63 -20.43 -8.81
CA SER A 236 8.61 -20.56 -9.90
C SER A 236 8.04 -21.41 -11.04
N ARG A 237 8.35 -21.01 -12.26
CA ARG A 237 7.99 -21.72 -13.50
C ARG A 237 9.22 -22.07 -14.28
N ILE A 238 9.23 -23.31 -14.80
CA ILE A 238 10.29 -23.77 -15.68
C ILE A 238 9.80 -23.65 -17.12
N PHE A 239 10.60 -23.00 -17.94
CA PHE A 239 10.40 -22.89 -19.38
C PHE A 239 11.54 -23.60 -20.10
N TYR A 240 11.22 -24.31 -21.20
CA TYR A 240 12.18 -24.91 -22.09
C TYR A 240 12.08 -24.24 -23.47
N SER A 241 13.24 -23.85 -24.04
CA SER A 241 13.28 -23.39 -25.42
C SER A 241 12.98 -24.51 -26.38
N ASP A 242 12.63 -24.15 -27.61
CA ASP A 242 12.76 -25.07 -28.71
C ASP A 242 14.24 -25.47 -28.91
N ALA A 243 14.46 -26.56 -29.62
CA ALA A 243 15.81 -27.03 -29.85
C ALA A 243 16.61 -26.00 -30.69
N ILE A 244 17.71 -25.54 -30.12
CA ILE A 244 18.63 -24.59 -30.73
C ILE A 244 19.70 -25.42 -31.45
N ASN A 245 19.84 -25.23 -32.76
CA ASN A 245 20.93 -25.87 -33.55
C ASN A 245 22.11 -24.90 -33.56
N ILE A 246 23.24 -25.35 -33.03
CA ILE A 246 24.49 -24.59 -33.05
C ILE A 246 25.47 -25.37 -33.93
N GLU A 247 26.01 -24.72 -34.96
CA GLU A 247 27.09 -25.30 -35.77
C GLU A 247 28.38 -25.32 -34.95
N ALA A 248 29.12 -26.46 -35.05
CA ALA A 248 30.35 -26.62 -34.32
C ALA A 248 31.38 -25.60 -34.81
N GLY A 249 31.85 -24.73 -33.93
CA GLY A 249 32.84 -23.70 -34.23
C GLY A 249 32.29 -22.28 -34.30
N VAL A 250 31.07 -22.05 -33.86
CA VAL A 250 30.45 -20.70 -33.65
C VAL A 250 30.50 -20.33 -32.19
#